data_63512d27ec4ed3c034335e91337d9254
#
_entry.id   63512d27ec4ed3c034335e91337d9254
#
_cell.length_a   1.000
_cell.length_b   1.000
_cell.length_c   1.000
_cell.angle_alpha   90.00
_cell.angle_beta   90.00
_cell.angle_gamma   90.00
#
_symmetry.space_group_name_H-M   'P 1'
#
loop_
_entity.id
_entity.type
_entity.pdbx_description
1 polymer ?
#
loop_
_entity_poly.entity_id
_entity_poly.type
_entity_poly.pdbx_seq_one_letter_code
_entity_poly.pdbx_strand_id
1 'polypeptide(L)'
;MNLFSPLLTALVGLLAGLAIGKLWERYIFRGDTWINRRRARDSPHYILGLNFLVSNQIDLAIEELTRAASLDADALEVPMILGNLYREKGQVGKAITVHQSLLQRAGLTRVEHAYVLLCLGLDYKRGGFVDRAHEAFNEVLRLDPKNEYALVNLQKLHEEQHQWSEAYDTRERLTKLAAIDHRPQSQAILAFLENEIGLEAMRRKEYGEAARRFQAAIDLDARAVPAYLNLGDVRLAQGNERDAAATWETLVRVAPDRAYLAFDRLDALAVRTGKPEIFSRLCHKLIEANPQDWRARLALSRHLIAAGRAAEALELLFAALVQNPHALGIHQAIWRALGQLRHPTTVVNRYSDLTEHAVFYLDPHVCMRCRYRSTELLWQCPHCHDWNTFVEERIAPAQDLAHAEA
;
A
#
# COMPACT_ATOMS: atom_id res chain seq x y z
N MET A 1 59.72 -56.66 -29.04
CA MET A 1 59.64 -55.22 -29.25
C MET A 1 58.15 -54.87 -29.19
N ASN A 2 57.73 -54.17 -28.16
CA ASN A 2 56.30 -53.95 -27.85
C ASN A 2 55.71 -52.90 -28.81
N LEU A 3 54.86 -53.32 -29.75
CA LEU A 3 54.09 -52.46 -30.67
C LEU A 3 53.00 -51.59 -29.91
N PHE A 4 52.80 -51.84 -28.61
CA PHE A 4 51.84 -51.11 -27.79
C PHE A 4 52.30 -49.70 -27.39
N SER A 5 53.59 -49.39 -27.36
CA SER A 5 54.11 -48.08 -26.95
C SER A 5 53.85 -46.94 -27.96
N PRO A 6 54.03 -47.10 -29.27
CA PRO A 6 53.77 -45.98 -30.19
C PRO A 6 52.27 -45.68 -30.42
N LEU A 7 51.41 -46.70 -30.29
CA LEU A 7 49.96 -46.50 -30.39
C LEU A 7 49.41 -45.74 -29.19
N LEU A 8 49.93 -46.06 -27.97
CA LEU A 8 49.53 -45.39 -26.73
C LEU A 8 50.00 -43.92 -26.70
N THR A 9 51.22 -43.65 -27.21
CA THR A 9 51.73 -42.28 -27.32
C THR A 9 50.94 -41.43 -28.34
N ALA A 10 50.55 -42.03 -29.48
CA ALA A 10 49.72 -41.38 -30.47
C ALA A 10 48.29 -41.07 -29.92
N LEU A 11 47.68 -41.99 -29.16
CA LEU A 11 46.38 -41.80 -28.56
C LEU A 11 46.41 -40.69 -27.49
N VAL A 12 47.42 -40.66 -26.60
CA VAL A 12 47.61 -39.62 -25.61
C VAL A 12 47.86 -38.25 -26.28
N GLY A 13 48.63 -38.19 -27.36
CA GLY A 13 48.83 -36.96 -28.13
C GLY A 13 47.54 -36.42 -28.76
N LEU A 14 46.70 -37.32 -29.28
CA LEU A 14 45.42 -36.98 -29.91
C LEU A 14 44.41 -36.47 -28.85
N LEU A 15 44.34 -37.13 -27.70
CA LEU A 15 43.49 -36.69 -26.57
C LEU A 15 43.97 -35.37 -25.98
N ALA A 16 45.27 -35.16 -25.86
CA ALA A 16 45.85 -33.90 -25.41
C ALA A 16 45.57 -32.76 -26.41
N GLY A 17 45.71 -33.03 -27.71
CA GLY A 17 45.37 -32.07 -28.77
C GLY A 17 43.90 -31.68 -28.79
N LEU A 18 43.00 -32.66 -28.62
CA LEU A 18 41.57 -32.41 -28.52
C LEU A 18 41.21 -31.62 -27.25
N ALA A 19 41.85 -31.92 -26.13
CA ALA A 19 41.64 -31.19 -24.85
C ALA A 19 42.16 -29.74 -24.94
N ILE A 20 43.32 -29.53 -25.55
CA ILE A 20 43.91 -28.20 -25.82
C ILE A 20 43.03 -27.43 -26.81
N GLY A 21 42.56 -28.08 -27.89
CA GLY A 21 41.66 -27.48 -28.88
C GLY A 21 40.34 -27.02 -28.27
N LYS A 22 39.74 -27.88 -27.44
CA LYS A 22 38.49 -27.51 -26.68
C LYS A 22 38.72 -26.43 -25.64
N LEU A 23 39.87 -26.41 -24.96
CA LEU A 23 40.25 -25.35 -24.02
C LEU A 23 40.51 -24.04 -24.77
N TRP A 24 41.13 -24.08 -25.95
CA TRP A 24 41.40 -22.96 -26.83
C TRP A 24 40.11 -22.40 -27.43
N GLU A 25 39.21 -23.24 -27.89
CA GLU A 25 37.88 -22.88 -28.35
C GLU A 25 37.05 -22.22 -27.22
N ARG A 26 37.05 -22.81 -26.02
CA ARG A 26 36.41 -22.20 -24.83
C ARG A 26 37.06 -20.87 -24.43
N TYR A 27 38.37 -20.74 -24.60
CA TYR A 27 39.10 -19.50 -24.27
C TYR A 27 38.78 -18.40 -25.29
N ILE A 28 38.74 -18.69 -26.59
CA ILE A 28 38.37 -17.75 -27.65
C ILE A 28 36.88 -17.36 -27.53
N PHE A 29 35.99 -18.34 -27.43
CA PHE A 29 34.54 -18.02 -27.25
C PHE A 29 34.22 -17.32 -25.96
N ARG A 30 34.92 -17.57 -24.86
CA ARG A 30 34.81 -16.76 -23.63
C ARG A 30 35.46 -15.39 -23.76
N GLY A 31 36.53 -15.28 -24.50
CA GLY A 31 37.24 -14.01 -24.75
C GLY A 31 36.38 -13.01 -25.50
N ASP A 32 35.73 -13.44 -26.59
CA ASP A 32 34.90 -12.53 -27.41
C ASP A 32 33.63 -12.06 -26.69
N THR A 33 32.97 -12.96 -25.97
CA THR A 33 31.80 -12.56 -25.16
C THR A 33 32.18 -11.68 -23.95
N TRP A 34 33.40 -11.82 -23.43
CA TRP A 34 33.87 -11.03 -22.28
C TRP A 34 34.38 -9.63 -22.71
N ILE A 35 35.03 -9.56 -23.88
CA ILE A 35 35.53 -8.32 -24.49
C ILE A 35 34.35 -7.47 -24.97
N ASN A 36 33.32 -8.07 -25.57
CA ASN A 36 32.12 -7.34 -26.01
C ASN A 36 31.27 -6.81 -24.85
N ARG A 37 31.15 -7.55 -23.75
CA ARG A 37 30.46 -7.05 -22.54
C ARG A 37 31.17 -5.85 -21.86
N ARG A 38 32.45 -5.62 -22.09
CA ARG A 38 33.19 -4.46 -21.57
C ARG A 38 33.01 -3.21 -22.44
N ARG A 39 32.86 -3.31 -23.75
CA ARG A 39 32.87 -2.16 -24.68
C ARG A 39 31.78 -1.13 -24.38
N ALA A 40 30.55 -1.57 -24.09
CA ALA A 40 29.49 -0.64 -23.77
C ALA A 40 29.70 0.03 -22.39
N ARG A 41 30.21 -0.71 -21.42
CA ARG A 41 30.48 -0.20 -20.06
C ARG A 41 31.68 0.75 -20.01
N ASP A 42 32.66 0.56 -20.87
CA ASP A 42 33.85 1.43 -20.95
C ASP A 42 33.61 2.66 -21.85
N SER A 43 32.40 2.77 -22.42
CA SER A 43 32.03 3.91 -23.26
C SER A 43 31.83 5.17 -22.41
N PRO A 44 32.42 6.32 -22.73
CA PRO A 44 32.13 7.60 -22.07
C PRO A 44 30.63 7.92 -22.06
N HIS A 45 29.90 7.58 -23.10
CA HIS A 45 28.46 7.78 -23.24
C HIS A 45 27.66 6.98 -22.20
N TYR A 46 28.08 5.75 -21.87
CA TYR A 46 27.45 4.96 -20.82
C TYR A 46 27.62 5.63 -19.43
N ILE A 47 28.85 6.05 -19.12
CA ILE A 47 29.15 6.71 -17.85
C ILE A 47 28.41 8.03 -17.74
N LEU A 48 28.39 8.86 -18.81
CA LEU A 48 27.65 10.11 -18.86
C LEU A 48 26.14 9.87 -18.70
N GLY A 49 25.59 8.87 -19.39
CA GLY A 49 24.19 8.50 -19.29
C GLY A 49 23.78 8.12 -17.85
N LEU A 50 24.62 7.33 -17.16
CA LEU A 50 24.38 7.00 -15.73
C LEU A 50 24.49 8.23 -14.83
N ASN A 51 25.45 9.14 -15.07
CA ASN A 51 25.57 10.38 -14.30
C ASN A 51 24.34 11.29 -14.47
N PHE A 52 23.81 11.42 -15.69
CA PHE A 52 22.59 12.15 -15.95
C PHE A 52 21.37 11.50 -15.27
N LEU A 53 21.34 10.16 -15.23
CA LEU A 53 20.29 9.42 -14.52
C LEU A 53 20.31 9.72 -13.01
N VAL A 54 21.48 9.68 -12.37
CA VAL A 54 21.66 10.02 -10.95
C VAL A 54 21.28 11.48 -10.68
N SER A 55 21.53 12.38 -11.63
CA SER A 55 21.17 13.80 -11.56
C SER A 55 19.72 14.09 -11.95
N ASN A 56 18.88 13.04 -12.14
CA ASN A 56 17.48 13.12 -12.56
C ASN A 56 17.25 13.86 -13.89
N GLN A 57 18.25 13.87 -14.76
CA GLN A 57 18.18 14.48 -16.10
C GLN A 57 17.86 13.40 -17.14
N ILE A 58 16.63 12.91 -17.12
CA ILE A 58 16.20 11.71 -17.87
C ILE A 58 16.41 11.85 -19.38
N ASP A 59 16.19 13.05 -19.94
CA ASP A 59 16.33 13.27 -21.38
C ASP A 59 17.77 13.13 -21.85
N LEU A 60 18.70 13.73 -21.13
CA LEU A 60 20.14 13.61 -21.42
C LEU A 60 20.64 12.18 -21.17
N ALA A 61 20.12 11.51 -20.14
CA ALA A 61 20.41 10.09 -19.90
C ALA A 61 19.99 9.22 -21.08
N ILE A 62 18.79 9.42 -21.63
CA ILE A 62 18.29 8.68 -22.81
C ILE A 62 19.16 8.96 -24.04
N GLU A 63 19.56 10.20 -24.27
CA GLU A 63 20.40 10.59 -25.41
C GLU A 63 21.76 9.86 -25.34
N GLU A 64 22.45 9.97 -24.21
CA GLU A 64 23.77 9.38 -24.05
C GLU A 64 23.73 7.83 -24.02
N LEU A 65 22.74 7.23 -23.37
CA LEU A 65 22.57 5.78 -23.38
C LEU A 65 22.16 5.25 -24.77
N THR A 66 21.45 6.04 -25.58
CA THR A 66 21.17 5.67 -26.98
C THR A 66 22.45 5.64 -27.81
N ARG A 67 23.36 6.60 -27.61
CA ARG A 67 24.68 6.58 -28.22
C ARG A 67 25.51 5.37 -27.77
N ALA A 68 25.47 5.06 -26.46
CA ALA A 68 26.14 3.88 -25.92
C ALA A 68 25.59 2.57 -26.53
N ALA A 69 24.27 2.44 -26.69
CA ALA A 69 23.62 1.27 -27.30
C ALA A 69 24.02 1.06 -28.77
N SER A 70 24.31 2.15 -29.50
CA SER A 70 24.75 2.06 -30.90
C SER A 70 26.18 1.53 -31.05
N LEU A 71 27.00 1.60 -29.99
CA LEU A 71 28.40 1.13 -29.99
C LEU A 71 28.50 -0.39 -29.70
N ASP A 72 27.51 -0.97 -29.07
CA ASP A 72 27.47 -2.39 -28.72
C ASP A 72 26.05 -2.93 -28.83
N ALA A 73 25.74 -3.49 -30.00
CA ALA A 73 24.41 -4.04 -30.28
C ALA A 73 24.10 -5.30 -29.46
N ASP A 74 25.12 -5.98 -28.92
CA ASP A 74 24.95 -7.23 -28.16
C ASP A 74 24.75 -7.00 -26.65
N ALA A 75 25.05 -5.80 -26.16
CA ALA A 75 24.83 -5.47 -24.75
C ALA A 75 23.33 -5.50 -24.39
N LEU A 76 22.96 -6.30 -23.39
CA LEU A 76 21.59 -6.38 -22.91
C LEU A 76 21.25 -5.19 -21.99
N GLU A 77 22.21 -4.75 -21.19
CA GLU A 77 21.99 -3.80 -20.08
C GLU A 77 21.54 -2.42 -20.58
N VAL A 78 22.18 -1.88 -21.61
CA VAL A 78 21.87 -0.52 -22.07
C VAL A 78 20.45 -0.40 -22.62
N PRO A 79 19.98 -1.30 -23.52
CA PRO A 79 18.58 -1.30 -23.94
C PRO A 79 17.60 -1.53 -22.79
N MET A 80 17.94 -2.37 -21.79
CA MET A 80 17.11 -2.56 -20.60
C MET A 80 16.93 -1.24 -19.82
N ILE A 81 18.00 -0.51 -19.60
CA ILE A 81 17.95 0.80 -18.94
C ILE A 81 17.12 1.78 -19.78
N LEU A 82 17.34 1.83 -21.10
CA LEU A 82 16.59 2.69 -22.02
C LEU A 82 15.09 2.38 -21.98
N GLY A 83 14.69 1.13 -22.02
CA GLY A 83 13.30 0.72 -21.92
C GLY A 83 12.66 1.21 -20.60
N ASN A 84 13.38 1.02 -19.49
CA ASN A 84 12.93 1.52 -18.19
C ASN A 84 12.78 3.05 -18.17
N LEU A 85 13.74 3.79 -18.75
CA LEU A 85 13.67 5.26 -18.83
C LEU A 85 12.52 5.73 -19.71
N TYR A 86 12.25 5.06 -20.84
CA TYR A 86 11.07 5.37 -21.65
C TYR A 86 9.77 5.15 -20.88
N ARG A 87 9.66 4.08 -20.07
CA ARG A 87 8.51 3.84 -19.20
C ARG A 87 8.33 4.95 -18.16
N GLU A 88 9.42 5.33 -17.48
CA GLU A 88 9.39 6.43 -16.48
C GLU A 88 8.96 7.75 -17.12
N LYS A 89 9.41 8.03 -18.34
CA LYS A 89 9.03 9.22 -19.10
C LYS A 89 7.59 9.16 -19.67
N GLY A 90 6.87 8.05 -19.46
CA GLY A 90 5.53 7.85 -20.03
C GLY A 90 5.51 7.45 -21.50
N GLN A 91 6.66 7.23 -22.13
CA GLN A 91 6.77 6.77 -23.54
C GLN A 91 6.62 5.24 -23.60
N VAL A 92 5.51 4.73 -23.08
CA VAL A 92 5.27 3.29 -22.88
C VAL A 92 5.40 2.49 -24.17
N GLY A 93 4.93 3.01 -25.29
CA GLY A 93 5.07 2.32 -26.59
C GLY A 93 6.54 2.04 -26.97
N LYS A 94 7.45 3.01 -26.71
CA LYS A 94 8.89 2.81 -26.96
C LYS A 94 9.49 1.79 -25.98
N ALA A 95 9.11 1.84 -24.71
CA ALA A 95 9.54 0.87 -23.71
C ALA A 95 9.17 -0.56 -24.13
N ILE A 96 7.91 -0.78 -24.51
CA ILE A 96 7.42 -2.07 -25.01
C ILE A 96 8.24 -2.53 -26.22
N THR A 97 8.44 -1.66 -27.22
CA THR A 97 9.20 -2.01 -28.43
C THR A 97 10.63 -2.44 -28.09
N VAL A 98 11.30 -1.71 -27.20
CA VAL A 98 12.67 -2.03 -26.76
C VAL A 98 12.70 -3.38 -26.05
N HIS A 99 11.86 -3.60 -25.03
CA HIS A 99 11.87 -4.84 -24.27
C HIS A 99 11.39 -6.05 -25.11
N GLN A 100 10.43 -5.88 -26.03
CA GLN A 100 10.05 -6.95 -26.96
C GLN A 100 11.20 -7.34 -27.90
N SER A 101 11.97 -6.37 -28.41
CA SER A 101 13.12 -6.66 -29.25
C SER A 101 14.21 -7.48 -28.53
N LEU A 102 14.34 -7.26 -27.21
CA LEU A 102 15.27 -8.02 -26.37
C LEU A 102 14.85 -9.48 -26.20
N LEU A 103 13.55 -9.78 -26.09
CA LEU A 103 13.06 -11.16 -26.02
C LEU A 103 13.34 -12.00 -27.28
N GLN A 104 13.52 -11.34 -28.43
CA GLN A 104 13.81 -12.02 -29.71
C GLN A 104 15.30 -12.37 -29.85
N ARG A 105 16.15 -11.92 -28.91
CA ARG A 105 17.60 -12.21 -29.02
C ARG A 105 17.87 -13.66 -28.68
N ALA A 106 18.74 -14.27 -29.50
CA ALA A 106 19.26 -15.60 -29.23
C ALA A 106 20.25 -15.57 -28.05
N GLY A 107 20.23 -16.62 -27.22
CA GLY A 107 21.23 -16.81 -26.17
C GLY A 107 20.96 -16.12 -24.86
N LEU A 108 19.74 -15.60 -24.64
CA LEU A 108 19.33 -15.14 -23.31
C LEU A 108 19.37 -16.29 -22.30
N THR A 109 20.00 -16.05 -21.16
CA THR A 109 19.91 -16.97 -20.03
C THR A 109 18.49 -16.95 -19.45
N ARG A 110 18.11 -17.99 -18.71
CA ARG A 110 16.80 -18.05 -18.01
C ARG A 110 16.55 -16.83 -17.14
N VAL A 111 17.57 -16.34 -16.45
CA VAL A 111 17.49 -15.16 -15.57
C VAL A 111 17.27 -13.88 -16.37
N GLU A 112 18.03 -13.69 -17.45
CA GLU A 112 17.88 -12.53 -18.34
C GLU A 112 16.49 -12.52 -18.99
N HIS A 113 16.01 -13.67 -19.46
CA HIS A 113 14.68 -13.81 -20.04
C HIS A 113 13.59 -13.42 -19.02
N ALA A 114 13.66 -13.95 -17.80
CA ALA A 114 12.72 -13.59 -16.72
C ALA A 114 12.76 -12.09 -16.42
N TYR A 115 13.95 -11.47 -16.43
CA TYR A 115 14.09 -10.04 -16.16
C TYR A 115 13.52 -9.17 -17.28
N VAL A 116 13.75 -9.52 -18.54
CA VAL A 116 13.15 -8.81 -19.70
C VAL A 116 11.63 -8.91 -19.66
N LEU A 117 11.09 -10.12 -19.38
CA LEU A 117 9.64 -10.33 -19.22
C LEU A 117 9.07 -9.51 -18.07
N LEU A 118 9.77 -9.42 -16.95
CA LEU A 118 9.36 -8.59 -15.82
C LEU A 118 9.23 -7.12 -16.22
N CYS A 119 10.25 -6.58 -16.94
CA CYS A 119 10.23 -5.21 -17.44
C CYS A 119 9.08 -4.99 -18.43
N LEU A 120 8.85 -5.94 -19.34
CA LEU A 120 7.74 -5.88 -20.29
C LEU A 120 6.37 -5.94 -19.58
N GLY A 121 6.24 -6.76 -18.54
CA GLY A 121 5.04 -6.79 -17.69
C GLY A 121 4.76 -5.44 -17.03
N LEU A 122 5.81 -4.77 -16.53
CA LEU A 122 5.72 -3.43 -15.98
C LEU A 122 5.33 -2.38 -17.04
N ASP A 123 5.86 -2.50 -18.27
CA ASP A 123 5.48 -1.64 -19.38
C ASP A 123 4.01 -1.80 -19.73
N TYR A 124 3.54 -3.05 -19.86
CA TYR A 124 2.14 -3.35 -20.13
C TYR A 124 1.23 -2.81 -19.02
N LYS A 125 1.61 -3.01 -17.75
CA LYS A 125 0.85 -2.46 -16.62
C LYS A 125 0.78 -0.94 -16.72
N ARG A 126 1.90 -0.26 -16.98
CA ARG A 126 1.94 1.22 -17.13
C ARG A 126 1.11 1.71 -18.32
N GLY A 127 1.00 0.91 -19.37
CA GLY A 127 0.21 1.19 -20.57
C GLY A 127 -1.28 0.84 -20.45
N GLY A 128 -1.72 0.26 -19.33
CA GLY A 128 -3.09 -0.21 -19.14
C GLY A 128 -3.43 -1.50 -19.89
N PHE A 129 -2.43 -2.22 -20.42
CA PHE A 129 -2.62 -3.51 -21.10
C PHE A 129 -2.64 -4.64 -20.08
N VAL A 130 -3.72 -4.70 -19.30
CA VAL A 130 -3.85 -5.55 -18.11
C VAL A 130 -3.63 -7.03 -18.41
N ASP A 131 -4.29 -7.58 -19.43
CA ASP A 131 -4.17 -9.00 -19.80
C ASP A 131 -2.74 -9.37 -20.17
N ARG A 132 -2.06 -8.51 -20.95
CA ARG A 132 -0.66 -8.72 -21.34
C ARG A 132 0.29 -8.61 -20.14
N ALA A 133 0.02 -7.71 -19.21
CA ALA A 133 0.80 -7.60 -17.98
C ALA A 133 0.66 -8.87 -17.13
N HIS A 134 -0.57 -9.38 -17.00
CA HIS A 134 -0.86 -10.62 -16.29
C HIS A 134 -0.14 -11.81 -16.91
N GLU A 135 -0.20 -11.97 -18.25
CA GLU A 135 0.53 -13.03 -18.98
C GLU A 135 2.05 -12.92 -18.77
N ALA A 136 2.61 -11.72 -18.89
CA ALA A 136 4.04 -11.49 -18.71
C ALA A 136 4.52 -11.86 -17.30
N PHE A 137 3.81 -11.42 -16.24
CA PHE A 137 4.18 -11.77 -14.87
C PHE A 137 4.03 -13.26 -14.58
N ASN A 138 3.01 -13.92 -15.12
CA ASN A 138 2.86 -15.37 -14.98
C ASN A 138 4.00 -16.12 -15.72
N GLU A 139 4.46 -15.62 -16.87
CA GLU A 139 5.61 -16.21 -17.56
C GLU A 139 6.89 -16.06 -16.72
N VAL A 140 7.11 -14.89 -16.09
CA VAL A 140 8.20 -14.72 -15.11
C VAL A 140 8.11 -15.77 -14.01
N LEU A 141 6.91 -16.02 -13.45
CA LEU A 141 6.72 -16.99 -12.37
C LEU A 141 6.85 -18.46 -12.83
N ARG A 142 6.69 -18.75 -14.13
CA ARG A 142 7.06 -20.07 -14.69
C ARG A 142 8.57 -20.27 -14.76
N LEU A 143 9.30 -19.21 -15.07
CA LEU A 143 10.76 -19.24 -15.10
C LEU A 143 11.35 -19.19 -13.69
N ASP A 144 10.83 -18.33 -12.82
CA ASP A 144 11.25 -18.14 -11.44
C ASP A 144 10.04 -18.06 -10.50
N PRO A 145 9.60 -19.22 -9.94
CA PRO A 145 8.41 -19.27 -9.08
C PRO A 145 8.50 -18.45 -7.78
N LYS A 146 9.72 -18.01 -7.42
CA LYS A 146 9.97 -17.21 -6.21
C LYS A 146 10.26 -15.74 -6.52
N ASN A 147 10.00 -15.29 -7.73
CA ASN A 147 10.22 -13.91 -8.12
C ASN A 147 9.27 -12.97 -7.37
N GLU A 148 9.76 -12.34 -6.31
CA GLU A 148 8.97 -11.47 -5.46
C GLU A 148 8.44 -10.25 -6.21
N TYR A 149 9.22 -9.68 -7.14
CA TYR A 149 8.78 -8.54 -7.94
C TYR A 149 7.58 -8.88 -8.84
N ALA A 150 7.60 -10.06 -9.47
CA ALA A 150 6.48 -10.52 -10.28
C ALA A 150 5.24 -10.77 -9.40
N LEU A 151 5.41 -11.43 -8.24
CA LEU A 151 4.31 -11.68 -7.30
C LEU A 151 3.69 -10.37 -6.78
N VAL A 152 4.52 -9.39 -6.38
CA VAL A 152 4.03 -8.08 -5.91
C VAL A 152 3.23 -7.36 -6.98
N ASN A 153 3.71 -7.36 -8.23
CA ASN A 153 3.02 -6.70 -9.32
C ASN A 153 1.76 -7.43 -9.75
N LEU A 154 1.76 -8.77 -9.72
CA LEU A 154 0.59 -9.59 -10.00
C LEU A 154 -0.50 -9.38 -8.92
N GLN A 155 -0.13 -9.36 -7.63
CA GLN A 155 -1.06 -9.03 -6.54
C GLN A 155 -1.72 -7.67 -6.78
N LYS A 156 -0.94 -6.62 -7.05
CA LYS A 156 -1.47 -5.28 -7.31
C LYS A 156 -2.39 -5.24 -8.53
N LEU A 157 -2.07 -6.02 -9.56
CA LEU A 157 -2.91 -6.14 -10.74
C LEU A 157 -4.26 -6.76 -10.41
N HIS A 158 -4.28 -7.84 -9.61
CA HIS A 158 -5.52 -8.45 -9.11
C HIS A 158 -6.32 -7.49 -8.23
N GLU A 159 -5.67 -6.71 -7.34
CA GLU A 159 -6.31 -5.68 -6.52
C GLU A 159 -6.97 -4.59 -7.39
N GLU A 160 -6.28 -4.09 -8.42
CA GLU A 160 -6.79 -3.09 -9.38
C GLU A 160 -8.00 -3.61 -10.17
N GLN A 161 -8.09 -4.94 -10.34
CA GLN A 161 -9.20 -5.63 -11.01
C GLN A 161 -10.30 -6.07 -10.03
N HIS A 162 -10.18 -5.78 -8.73
CA HIS A 162 -11.05 -6.29 -7.68
C HIS A 162 -11.15 -7.82 -7.61
N GLN A 163 -10.09 -8.52 -8.06
CA GLN A 163 -9.95 -9.98 -7.95
C GLN A 163 -9.31 -10.31 -6.59
N TRP A 164 -10.11 -10.14 -5.53
CA TRP A 164 -9.59 -10.18 -4.17
C TRP A 164 -9.08 -11.57 -3.75
N SER A 165 -9.72 -12.63 -4.22
CA SER A 165 -9.30 -14.01 -3.94
C SER A 165 -7.94 -14.32 -4.57
N GLU A 166 -7.74 -13.94 -5.84
CA GLU A 166 -6.48 -14.11 -6.56
C GLU A 166 -5.38 -13.23 -5.97
N ALA A 167 -5.73 -12.02 -5.53
CA ALA A 167 -4.81 -11.14 -4.80
C ALA A 167 -4.37 -11.79 -3.47
N TYR A 168 -5.30 -12.38 -2.74
CA TYR A 168 -5.03 -13.11 -1.49
C TYR A 168 -4.07 -14.29 -1.72
N ASP A 169 -4.37 -15.17 -2.69
CA ASP A 169 -3.53 -16.32 -3.02
C ASP A 169 -2.11 -15.90 -3.41
N THR A 170 -2.00 -14.83 -4.21
CA THR A 170 -0.69 -14.28 -4.61
C THR A 170 0.05 -13.71 -3.40
N ARG A 171 -0.64 -13.00 -2.51
CA ARG A 171 -0.04 -12.48 -1.27
C ARG A 171 0.37 -13.58 -0.30
N GLU A 172 -0.41 -14.65 -0.20
CA GLU A 172 -0.07 -15.81 0.63
C GLU A 172 1.26 -16.45 0.16
N ARG A 173 1.47 -16.56 -1.16
CA ARG A 173 2.75 -17.02 -1.73
C ARG A 173 3.90 -16.10 -1.32
N LEU A 174 3.72 -14.78 -1.40
CA LEU A 174 4.71 -13.80 -0.94
C LEU A 174 5.01 -13.95 0.56
N THR A 175 3.99 -14.16 1.38
CA THR A 175 4.17 -14.31 2.82
C THR A 175 4.98 -15.56 3.18
N LYS A 176 4.86 -16.63 2.40
CA LYS A 176 5.68 -17.85 2.56
C LYS A 176 7.15 -17.63 2.18
N LEU A 177 7.44 -16.67 1.29
CA LEU A 177 8.81 -16.31 0.90
C LEU A 177 9.43 -15.26 1.85
N ALA A 178 8.61 -14.46 2.51
CA ALA A 178 9.06 -13.37 3.36
C ALA A 178 9.90 -13.85 4.55
N ALA A 179 10.94 -13.09 4.88
CA ALA A 179 11.68 -13.26 6.11
C ALA A 179 10.76 -13.12 7.35
N ILE A 180 11.13 -13.75 8.46
CA ILE A 180 10.31 -13.76 9.68
C ILE A 180 9.93 -12.34 10.12
N ASP A 181 10.85 -11.39 10.04
CA ASP A 181 10.64 -9.99 10.43
C ASP A 181 9.59 -9.24 9.60
N HIS A 182 9.35 -9.67 8.35
CA HIS A 182 8.36 -9.06 7.46
C HIS A 182 7.01 -9.78 7.45
N ARG A 183 6.86 -10.91 8.15
CA ARG A 183 5.61 -11.67 8.22
C ARG A 183 4.44 -10.88 8.81
N PRO A 184 4.60 -10.09 9.90
CA PRO A 184 3.49 -9.31 10.46
C PRO A 184 2.92 -8.32 9.45
N GLN A 185 3.76 -7.62 8.69
CA GLN A 185 3.32 -6.70 7.64
C GLN A 185 2.59 -7.43 6.51
N SER A 186 3.06 -8.62 6.14
CA SER A 186 2.40 -9.46 5.15
C SER A 186 1.04 -9.96 5.63
N GLN A 187 0.93 -10.36 6.91
CA GLN A 187 -0.32 -10.79 7.52
C GLN A 187 -1.36 -9.66 7.60
N ALA A 188 -0.92 -8.43 7.90
CA ALA A 188 -1.81 -7.27 7.87
C ALA A 188 -2.42 -7.05 6.47
N ILE A 189 -1.64 -7.21 5.39
CA ILE A 189 -2.19 -7.10 4.02
C ILE A 189 -3.17 -8.24 3.74
N LEU A 190 -2.87 -9.49 4.14
CA LEU A 190 -3.80 -10.61 4.00
C LEU A 190 -5.11 -10.35 4.76
N ALA A 191 -5.06 -9.75 5.95
CA ALA A 191 -6.25 -9.36 6.70
C ALA A 191 -7.12 -8.35 5.95
N PHE A 192 -6.52 -7.34 5.28
CA PHE A 192 -7.28 -6.42 4.44
C PHE A 192 -7.90 -7.10 3.22
N LEU A 193 -7.20 -8.02 2.58
CA LEU A 193 -7.73 -8.79 1.43
C LEU A 193 -8.89 -9.70 1.86
N GLU A 194 -8.79 -10.38 3.01
CA GLU A 194 -9.91 -11.14 3.59
C GLU A 194 -11.12 -10.24 3.89
N ASN A 195 -10.87 -9.02 4.38
CA ASN A 195 -11.93 -8.04 4.56
C ASN A 195 -12.62 -7.68 3.24
N GLU A 196 -11.89 -7.47 2.15
CA GLU A 196 -12.47 -7.17 0.83
C GLU A 196 -13.29 -8.35 0.28
N ILE A 197 -12.80 -9.59 0.43
CA ILE A 197 -13.56 -10.82 0.10
C ILE A 197 -14.85 -10.87 0.93
N GLY A 198 -14.77 -10.55 2.22
CA GLY A 198 -15.93 -10.47 3.11
C GLY A 198 -16.95 -9.40 2.67
N LEU A 199 -16.49 -8.23 2.21
CA LEU A 199 -17.35 -7.19 1.66
C LEU A 199 -18.05 -7.62 0.37
N GLU A 200 -17.40 -8.41 -0.47
CA GLU A 200 -18.05 -9.00 -1.65
C GLU A 200 -19.17 -9.98 -1.25
N ALA A 201 -18.92 -10.87 -0.30
CA ALA A 201 -19.92 -11.76 0.23
C ALA A 201 -21.10 -11.00 0.88
N MET A 202 -20.80 -9.90 1.58
CA MET A 202 -21.81 -9.01 2.16
C MET A 202 -22.69 -8.36 1.06
N ARG A 203 -22.10 -7.89 -0.05
CA ARG A 203 -22.85 -7.36 -1.21
C ARG A 203 -23.79 -8.39 -1.83
N ARG A 204 -23.38 -9.68 -1.83
CA ARG A 204 -24.21 -10.81 -2.27
C ARG A 204 -25.21 -11.26 -1.22
N LYS A 205 -25.24 -10.62 -0.02
CA LYS A 205 -26.07 -11.01 1.15
C LYS A 205 -25.74 -12.38 1.71
N GLU A 206 -24.55 -12.87 1.45
CA GLU A 206 -24.02 -14.15 1.98
C GLU A 206 -23.43 -13.90 3.38
N TYR A 207 -24.29 -13.48 4.33
CA TYR A 207 -23.84 -13.01 5.65
C TYR A 207 -23.03 -14.03 6.45
N GLY A 208 -23.30 -15.31 6.28
CA GLY A 208 -22.52 -16.38 6.92
C GLY A 208 -21.07 -16.45 6.42
N GLU A 209 -20.88 -16.31 5.10
CA GLU A 209 -19.55 -16.25 4.49
C GLU A 209 -18.84 -14.95 4.87
N ALA A 210 -19.52 -13.81 4.75
CA ALA A 210 -18.99 -12.52 5.13
C ALA A 210 -18.45 -12.52 6.58
N ALA A 211 -19.22 -13.04 7.52
CA ALA A 211 -18.81 -13.15 8.93
C ALA A 211 -17.55 -14.02 9.10
N ARG A 212 -17.46 -15.15 8.37
CA ARG A 212 -16.26 -16.01 8.40
C ARG A 212 -15.02 -15.28 7.88
N ARG A 213 -15.15 -14.53 6.77
CA ARG A 213 -14.07 -13.79 6.16
C ARG A 213 -13.58 -12.63 7.06
N PHE A 214 -14.51 -11.86 7.64
CA PHE A 214 -14.12 -10.81 8.59
C PHE A 214 -13.48 -11.39 9.86
N GLN A 215 -13.94 -12.53 10.36
CA GLN A 215 -13.29 -13.20 11.48
C GLN A 215 -11.88 -13.68 11.11
N ALA A 216 -11.68 -14.28 9.93
CA ALA A 216 -10.36 -14.66 9.43
C ALA A 216 -9.42 -13.46 9.31
N ALA A 217 -9.92 -12.30 8.85
CA ALA A 217 -9.15 -11.05 8.83
C ALA A 217 -8.67 -10.63 10.23
N ILE A 218 -9.55 -10.73 11.25
CA ILE A 218 -9.20 -10.43 12.64
C ILE A 218 -8.17 -11.43 13.19
N ASP A 219 -8.28 -12.70 12.83
CA ASP A 219 -7.36 -13.75 13.27
C ASP A 219 -5.96 -13.59 12.64
N LEU A 220 -5.89 -13.04 11.41
CA LEU A 220 -4.64 -12.70 10.74
C LEU A 220 -3.97 -11.45 11.33
N ASP A 221 -4.76 -10.42 11.62
CA ASP A 221 -4.30 -9.19 12.25
C ASP A 221 -5.35 -8.68 13.25
N ALA A 222 -5.04 -8.81 14.53
CA ALA A 222 -5.90 -8.35 15.62
C ALA A 222 -6.17 -6.83 15.60
N ARG A 223 -5.45 -6.05 14.79
CA ARG A 223 -5.67 -4.60 14.56
C ARG A 223 -6.34 -4.30 13.22
N ALA A 224 -6.91 -5.28 12.55
CA ALA A 224 -7.69 -5.08 11.34
C ALA A 224 -9.02 -4.36 11.62
N VAL A 225 -8.96 -3.07 11.86
CA VAL A 225 -10.10 -2.21 12.24
C VAL A 225 -11.32 -2.38 11.32
N PRO A 226 -11.20 -2.34 9.97
CA PRO A 226 -12.37 -2.49 9.10
C PRO A 226 -13.08 -3.84 9.30
N ALA A 227 -12.34 -4.91 9.60
CA ALA A 227 -12.94 -6.22 9.82
C ALA A 227 -13.85 -6.28 11.04
N TYR A 228 -13.49 -5.60 12.14
CA TYR A 228 -14.39 -5.47 13.31
C TYR A 228 -15.64 -4.67 12.98
N LEU A 229 -15.52 -3.55 12.26
CA LEU A 229 -16.65 -2.74 11.87
C LEU A 229 -17.63 -3.57 11.04
N ASN A 230 -17.13 -4.21 9.99
CA ASN A 230 -17.91 -4.99 9.06
C ASN A 230 -18.50 -6.26 9.69
N LEU A 231 -17.75 -6.96 10.56
CA LEU A 231 -18.25 -8.12 11.31
C LEU A 231 -19.42 -7.74 12.22
N GLY A 232 -19.31 -6.60 12.93
CA GLY A 232 -20.40 -6.08 13.72
C GLY A 232 -21.62 -5.72 12.87
N ASP A 233 -21.41 -5.07 11.70
CA ASP A 233 -22.48 -4.73 10.76
C ASP A 233 -23.20 -5.99 10.23
N VAL A 234 -22.45 -7.06 9.90
CA VAL A 234 -23.03 -8.35 9.48
C VAL A 234 -23.80 -9.02 10.60
N ARG A 235 -23.25 -9.06 11.84
CA ARG A 235 -23.97 -9.62 13.01
C ARG A 235 -25.26 -8.90 13.28
N LEU A 236 -25.24 -7.57 13.10
CA LEU A 236 -26.42 -6.73 13.21
C LEU A 236 -27.46 -7.08 12.12
N ALA A 237 -27.03 -7.25 10.87
CA ALA A 237 -27.89 -7.64 9.77
C ALA A 237 -28.52 -9.05 9.96
N GLN A 238 -27.84 -9.92 10.70
CA GLN A 238 -28.33 -11.23 11.10
C GLN A 238 -29.29 -11.17 12.33
N GLY A 239 -29.52 -9.99 12.91
CA GLY A 239 -30.34 -9.80 14.11
C GLY A 239 -29.60 -10.08 15.43
N ASN A 240 -28.29 -10.32 15.41
CA ASN A 240 -27.48 -10.65 16.57
C ASN A 240 -26.91 -9.37 17.22
N GLU A 241 -27.79 -8.53 17.76
CA GLU A 241 -27.44 -7.22 18.35
C GLU A 241 -26.39 -7.30 19.45
N ARG A 242 -26.46 -8.32 20.30
CA ARG A 242 -25.48 -8.52 21.38
C ARG A 242 -24.08 -8.79 20.86
N ASP A 243 -23.96 -9.64 19.84
CA ASP A 243 -22.67 -9.98 19.26
C ASP A 243 -22.10 -8.84 18.42
N ALA A 244 -22.96 -8.03 17.79
CA ALA A 244 -22.57 -6.81 17.10
C ALA A 244 -21.95 -5.81 18.08
N ALA A 245 -22.64 -5.51 19.21
CA ALA A 245 -22.11 -4.65 20.26
C ALA A 245 -20.75 -5.13 20.78
N ALA A 246 -20.66 -6.41 21.15
CA ALA A 246 -19.43 -7.01 21.67
C ALA A 246 -18.26 -6.90 20.66
N THR A 247 -18.56 -6.99 19.36
CA THR A 247 -17.55 -6.85 18.31
C THR A 247 -17.01 -5.42 18.26
N TRP A 248 -17.87 -4.42 18.23
CA TRP A 248 -17.47 -3.01 18.20
C TRP A 248 -16.81 -2.55 19.50
N GLU A 249 -17.26 -3.06 20.67
CA GLU A 249 -16.59 -2.83 21.96
C GLU A 249 -15.18 -3.45 21.98
N THR A 250 -15.00 -4.60 21.32
CA THR A 250 -13.67 -5.21 21.17
C THR A 250 -12.76 -4.30 20.34
N LEU A 251 -13.25 -3.73 19.24
CA LEU A 251 -12.52 -2.73 18.46
C LEU A 251 -12.04 -1.57 19.33
N VAL A 252 -12.94 -0.98 20.14
CA VAL A 252 -12.62 0.14 21.05
C VAL A 252 -11.45 -0.22 21.97
N ARG A 253 -11.37 -1.46 22.41
CA ARG A 253 -10.30 -1.95 23.32
C ARG A 253 -8.99 -2.23 22.61
N VAL A 254 -9.00 -2.83 21.39
CA VAL A 254 -7.79 -3.26 20.68
C VAL A 254 -7.17 -2.14 19.87
N ALA A 255 -7.97 -1.15 19.44
CA ALA A 255 -7.53 0.00 18.68
C ALA A 255 -8.16 1.31 19.21
N PRO A 256 -7.78 1.76 20.44
CA PRO A 256 -8.39 2.94 21.07
C PRO A 256 -8.17 4.22 20.26
N ASP A 257 -7.09 4.32 19.50
CA ASP A 257 -6.80 5.40 18.56
C ASP A 257 -7.80 5.47 17.38
N ARG A 258 -8.50 4.38 17.09
CA ARG A 258 -9.53 4.25 16.06
C ARG A 258 -10.93 3.96 16.61
N ALA A 259 -11.12 4.03 17.93
CA ALA A 259 -12.38 3.75 18.62
C ALA A 259 -13.54 4.58 18.07
N TYR A 260 -13.27 5.82 17.66
CA TYR A 260 -14.28 6.76 17.14
C TYR A 260 -15.02 6.22 15.88
N LEU A 261 -14.43 5.29 15.13
CA LEU A 261 -15.09 4.66 13.98
C LEU A 261 -16.26 3.75 14.35
N ALA A 262 -16.31 3.28 15.59
CA ALA A 262 -17.40 2.47 16.12
C ALA A 262 -18.49 3.28 16.83
N PHE A 263 -18.28 4.57 17.14
CA PHE A 263 -19.16 5.33 18.02
C PHE A 263 -20.58 5.46 17.46
N ASP A 264 -20.75 5.82 16.19
CA ASP A 264 -22.09 5.99 15.60
C ASP A 264 -22.87 4.65 15.58
N ARG A 265 -22.18 3.52 15.39
CA ARG A 265 -22.78 2.18 15.44
C ARG A 265 -23.23 1.79 16.84
N LEU A 266 -22.37 2.05 17.82
CA LEU A 266 -22.66 1.76 19.23
C LEU A 266 -23.76 2.66 19.78
N ASP A 267 -23.77 3.95 19.43
CA ASP A 267 -24.82 4.89 19.81
C ASP A 267 -26.17 4.49 19.20
N ALA A 268 -26.21 4.26 17.88
CA ALA A 268 -27.44 3.83 17.20
C ALA A 268 -27.99 2.51 17.78
N LEU A 269 -27.12 1.56 18.13
CA LEU A 269 -27.53 0.31 18.75
C LEU A 269 -28.05 0.51 20.17
N ALA A 270 -27.39 1.34 20.97
CA ALA A 270 -27.82 1.66 22.37
C ALA A 270 -29.19 2.32 22.38
N VAL A 271 -29.45 3.26 21.46
CA VAL A 271 -30.76 3.90 21.30
C VAL A 271 -31.82 2.88 20.87
N ARG A 272 -31.51 2.05 19.86
CA ARG A 272 -32.44 1.04 19.34
C ARG A 272 -32.82 -0.03 20.36
N THR A 273 -31.88 -0.40 21.24
CA THR A 273 -32.11 -1.39 22.29
C THR A 273 -32.75 -0.77 23.56
N GLY A 274 -33.03 0.54 23.58
CA GLY A 274 -33.57 1.26 24.69
C GLY A 274 -32.61 1.38 25.90
N LYS A 275 -31.32 1.30 25.68
CA LYS A 275 -30.27 1.35 26.71
C LYS A 275 -29.20 2.41 26.39
N PRO A 276 -29.61 3.69 26.19
CA PRO A 276 -28.70 4.77 25.79
C PRO A 276 -27.56 5.01 26.80
N GLU A 277 -27.79 4.66 28.08
CA GLU A 277 -26.81 4.79 29.15
C GLU A 277 -25.56 3.90 28.95
N ILE A 278 -25.63 2.83 28.12
CA ILE A 278 -24.48 1.96 27.83
C ILE A 278 -23.45 2.76 27.04
N PHE A 279 -23.90 3.48 25.99
CA PHE A 279 -23.01 4.31 25.17
C PHE A 279 -22.42 5.47 25.98
N SER A 280 -23.25 6.17 26.77
CA SER A 280 -22.78 7.24 27.67
C SER A 280 -21.68 6.76 28.62
N ARG A 281 -21.86 5.59 29.25
CA ARG A 281 -20.84 5.00 30.15
C ARG A 281 -19.55 4.65 29.40
N LEU A 282 -19.66 4.15 28.19
CA LEU A 282 -18.48 3.86 27.36
C LEU A 282 -17.69 5.13 27.07
N CYS A 283 -18.36 6.20 26.63
CA CYS A 283 -17.71 7.47 26.33
C CYS A 283 -17.06 8.07 27.60
N HIS A 284 -17.72 8.02 28.75
CA HIS A 284 -17.14 8.49 30.03
C HIS A 284 -15.83 7.73 30.34
N LYS A 285 -15.84 6.40 30.25
CA LYS A 285 -14.63 5.60 30.50
C LYS A 285 -13.47 5.97 29.54
N LEU A 286 -13.79 6.24 28.27
CA LEU A 286 -12.77 6.66 27.29
C LEU A 286 -12.22 8.06 27.62
N ILE A 287 -13.07 9.00 28.04
CA ILE A 287 -12.69 10.35 28.46
C ILE A 287 -11.84 10.31 29.73
N GLU A 288 -12.17 9.42 30.68
CA GLU A 288 -11.38 9.22 31.91
C GLU A 288 -10.00 8.61 31.59
N ALA A 289 -9.95 7.62 30.68
CA ALA A 289 -8.72 6.98 30.27
C ALA A 289 -7.81 7.91 29.43
N ASN A 290 -8.40 8.77 28.60
CA ASN A 290 -7.69 9.77 27.81
C ASN A 290 -8.42 11.12 27.85
N PRO A 291 -8.08 12.00 28.81
CA PRO A 291 -8.70 13.32 28.93
C PRO A 291 -8.52 14.24 27.72
N GLN A 292 -7.61 13.94 26.82
CA GLN A 292 -7.39 14.69 25.58
C GLN A 292 -8.21 14.17 24.39
N ASP A 293 -8.96 13.08 24.56
CA ASP A 293 -9.81 12.53 23.50
C ASP A 293 -11.04 13.42 23.26
N TRP A 294 -10.89 14.35 22.34
CA TRP A 294 -11.97 15.22 21.90
C TRP A 294 -13.07 14.48 21.13
N ARG A 295 -12.73 13.34 20.46
CA ARG A 295 -13.71 12.56 19.68
C ARG A 295 -14.71 11.84 20.56
N ALA A 296 -14.26 11.28 21.68
CA ALA A 296 -15.16 10.69 22.66
C ALA A 296 -16.11 11.73 23.30
N ARG A 297 -15.57 12.94 23.58
CA ARG A 297 -16.40 14.06 24.05
C ARG A 297 -17.42 14.50 23.00
N LEU A 298 -17.02 14.65 21.77
CA LEU A 298 -17.91 15.00 20.67
C LEU A 298 -19.03 13.96 20.48
N ALA A 299 -18.69 12.67 20.51
CA ALA A 299 -19.66 11.59 20.38
C ALA A 299 -20.68 11.60 21.53
N LEU A 300 -20.20 11.72 22.77
CA LEU A 300 -21.08 11.85 23.95
C LEU A 300 -21.97 13.10 23.87
N SER A 301 -21.42 14.23 23.42
CA SER A 301 -22.17 15.45 23.24
C SER A 301 -23.28 15.33 22.20
N ARG A 302 -23.03 14.68 21.08
CA ARG A 302 -24.04 14.40 20.05
C ARG A 302 -25.18 13.54 20.61
N HIS A 303 -24.81 12.51 21.35
CA HIS A 303 -25.80 11.66 22.08
C HIS A 303 -26.66 12.47 23.04
N LEU A 304 -26.06 13.33 23.87
CA LEU A 304 -26.76 14.18 24.81
C LEU A 304 -27.67 15.22 24.13
N ILE A 305 -27.22 15.82 23.02
CA ILE A 305 -28.03 16.73 22.19
C ILE A 305 -29.26 16.00 21.66
N ALA A 306 -29.10 14.79 21.15
CA ALA A 306 -30.21 13.96 20.69
C ALA A 306 -31.19 13.60 21.79
N ALA A 307 -30.71 13.45 23.03
CA ALA A 307 -31.51 13.24 24.23
C ALA A 307 -32.13 14.53 24.82
N GLY A 308 -31.96 15.72 24.21
CA GLY A 308 -32.46 17.00 24.69
C GLY A 308 -31.66 17.61 25.86
N ARG A 309 -30.45 17.07 26.16
CA ARG A 309 -29.56 17.51 27.24
C ARG A 309 -28.47 18.46 26.73
N ALA A 310 -28.87 19.49 25.97
CA ALA A 310 -27.98 20.38 25.28
C ALA A 310 -27.03 21.18 26.20
N ALA A 311 -27.48 21.53 27.41
CA ALA A 311 -26.65 22.26 28.39
C ALA A 311 -25.43 21.43 28.84
N GLU A 312 -25.64 20.15 29.15
CA GLU A 312 -24.54 19.24 29.52
C GLU A 312 -23.61 18.95 28.36
N ALA A 313 -24.18 18.85 27.15
CA ALA A 313 -23.39 18.67 25.93
C ALA A 313 -22.43 19.83 25.70
N LEU A 314 -22.83 21.08 25.94
CA LEU A 314 -22.00 22.28 25.76
C LEU A 314 -20.72 22.25 26.62
N GLU A 315 -20.79 21.79 27.85
CA GLU A 315 -19.60 21.69 28.71
C GLU A 315 -18.56 20.70 28.15
N LEU A 316 -19.04 19.58 27.63
CA LEU A 316 -18.17 18.60 26.97
C LEU A 316 -17.59 19.14 25.66
N LEU A 317 -18.39 19.89 24.89
CA LEU A 317 -17.99 20.48 23.64
C LEU A 317 -16.95 21.60 23.85
N PHE A 318 -17.09 22.43 24.87
CA PHE A 318 -16.08 23.42 25.20
C PHE A 318 -14.77 22.78 25.64
N ALA A 319 -14.85 21.70 26.42
CA ALA A 319 -13.65 20.93 26.76
C ALA A 319 -13.01 20.24 25.52
N ALA A 320 -13.82 19.80 24.56
CA ALA A 320 -13.33 19.27 23.31
C ALA A 320 -12.69 20.36 22.41
N LEU A 321 -13.27 21.57 22.41
CA LEU A 321 -12.80 22.72 21.65
C LEU A 321 -11.40 23.17 22.10
N VAL A 322 -11.11 23.11 23.40
CA VAL A 322 -9.77 23.39 23.94
C VAL A 322 -8.73 22.41 23.39
N GLN A 323 -9.10 21.14 23.13
CA GLN A 323 -8.19 20.12 22.61
C GLN A 323 -8.04 20.19 21.09
N ASN A 324 -9.09 20.58 20.37
CA ASN A 324 -9.06 20.74 18.91
C ASN A 324 -9.99 21.89 18.48
N PRO A 325 -9.52 23.16 18.53
CA PRO A 325 -10.33 24.33 18.21
C PRO A 325 -10.73 24.44 16.75
N HIS A 326 -10.08 23.69 15.85
CA HIS A 326 -10.30 23.78 14.42
C HIS A 326 -11.24 22.69 13.87
N ALA A 327 -11.62 21.70 14.68
CA ALA A 327 -12.46 20.59 14.23
C ALA A 327 -13.89 21.04 13.96
N LEU A 328 -14.26 21.16 12.69
CA LEU A 328 -15.58 21.59 12.24
C LEU A 328 -16.73 20.80 12.90
N GLY A 329 -16.55 19.51 13.16
CA GLY A 329 -17.53 18.66 13.82
C GLY A 329 -17.92 19.13 15.24
N ILE A 330 -16.96 19.72 16.00
CA ILE A 330 -17.21 20.29 17.33
C ILE A 330 -18.09 21.53 17.18
N HIS A 331 -17.74 22.44 16.27
CA HIS A 331 -18.50 23.67 16.03
C HIS A 331 -19.92 23.38 15.56
N GLN A 332 -20.09 22.42 14.65
CA GLN A 332 -21.43 22.00 14.23
C GLN A 332 -22.27 21.45 15.39
N ALA A 333 -21.67 20.71 16.31
CA ALA A 333 -22.35 20.21 17.49
C ALA A 333 -22.73 21.36 18.48
N ILE A 334 -21.83 22.34 18.66
CA ILE A 334 -22.10 23.55 19.45
C ILE A 334 -23.27 24.33 18.84
N TRP A 335 -23.29 24.58 17.51
CA TRP A 335 -24.43 25.27 16.86
C TRP A 335 -25.75 24.54 17.09
N ARG A 336 -25.76 23.20 17.00
CA ARG A 336 -26.96 22.41 17.26
C ARG A 336 -27.40 22.52 18.72
N ALA A 337 -26.47 22.47 19.67
CA ALA A 337 -26.78 22.62 21.11
C ALA A 337 -27.34 24.04 21.42
N LEU A 338 -26.70 25.09 20.89
CA LEU A 338 -27.18 26.47 21.03
C LEU A 338 -28.55 26.68 20.40
N GLY A 339 -28.87 25.96 19.28
CA GLY A 339 -30.19 25.98 18.68
C GLY A 339 -31.31 25.41 19.57
N GLN A 340 -31.00 24.52 20.50
CA GLN A 340 -31.96 23.96 21.45
C GLN A 340 -32.14 24.80 22.75
N LEU A 341 -31.18 25.69 23.01
CA LEU A 341 -31.21 26.56 24.20
C LEU A 341 -31.67 27.97 23.82
N ARG A 342 -32.11 28.75 24.84
CA ARG A 342 -32.49 30.16 24.65
C ARG A 342 -31.28 31.11 24.54
N HIS A 343 -30.20 30.67 23.97
CA HIS A 343 -28.95 31.41 23.69
C HIS A 343 -28.54 32.39 24.81
N PRO A 344 -28.13 31.93 26.00
CA PRO A 344 -27.61 32.81 27.03
C PRO A 344 -26.39 33.58 26.52
N THR A 345 -26.38 34.91 26.66
CA THR A 345 -25.27 35.77 26.13
C THR A 345 -23.91 35.30 26.65
N THR A 346 -23.82 34.83 27.88
CA THR A 346 -22.59 34.31 28.48
C THR A 346 -22.03 33.08 27.74
N VAL A 347 -22.89 32.18 27.24
CA VAL A 347 -22.50 30.99 26.51
C VAL A 347 -22.02 31.37 25.11
N VAL A 348 -22.73 32.30 24.44
CA VAL A 348 -22.36 32.80 23.12
C VAL A 348 -20.99 33.51 23.17
N ASN A 349 -20.78 34.38 24.20
CA ASN A 349 -19.49 35.05 24.37
C ASN A 349 -18.36 34.07 24.62
N ARG A 350 -18.55 33.09 25.53
CA ARG A 350 -17.54 32.03 25.77
C ARG A 350 -17.19 31.26 24.49
N TYR A 351 -18.17 30.95 23.65
CA TYR A 351 -17.92 30.31 22.36
C TYR A 351 -17.14 31.22 21.40
N SER A 352 -17.52 32.51 21.32
CA SER A 352 -16.84 33.51 20.49
C SER A 352 -15.35 33.62 20.88
N ASP A 353 -15.06 33.79 22.19
CA ASP A 353 -13.70 33.93 22.72
C ASP A 353 -12.82 32.71 22.38
N LEU A 354 -13.37 31.48 22.48
CA LEU A 354 -12.66 30.24 22.17
C LEU A 354 -12.42 30.02 20.66
N THR A 355 -13.15 30.73 19.80
CA THR A 355 -13.09 30.54 18.34
C THR A 355 -12.56 31.75 17.59
N GLU A 356 -12.15 32.83 18.29
CA GLU A 356 -11.71 34.09 17.70
C GLU A 356 -10.58 33.88 16.65
N HIS A 357 -9.68 32.94 16.92
CA HIS A 357 -8.56 32.63 16.03
C HIS A 357 -8.70 31.27 15.33
N ALA A 358 -9.85 30.61 15.42
CA ALA A 358 -10.06 29.30 14.84
C ALA A 358 -10.26 29.39 13.32
N VAL A 359 -9.50 28.61 12.57
CA VAL A 359 -9.69 28.39 11.13
C VAL A 359 -10.37 27.05 10.95
N PHE A 360 -11.58 27.05 10.40
CA PHE A 360 -12.37 25.83 10.19
C PHE A 360 -11.86 25.09 8.95
N TYR A 361 -11.47 23.84 9.12
CA TYR A 361 -11.11 22.97 8.02
C TYR A 361 -11.46 21.51 8.36
N LEU A 362 -11.53 20.70 7.31
CA LEU A 362 -11.57 19.26 7.48
C LEU A 362 -10.14 18.76 7.46
N ASP A 363 -9.71 18.11 8.54
CA ASP A 363 -8.40 17.48 8.58
C ASP A 363 -8.31 16.43 7.47
N PRO A 364 -7.38 16.57 6.52
CA PRO A 364 -7.23 15.57 5.48
C PRO A 364 -6.59 14.32 6.03
N HIS A 365 -6.93 13.20 5.42
CA HIS A 365 -6.21 11.95 5.60
C HIS A 365 -5.11 11.87 4.54
N VAL A 366 -3.87 11.66 4.94
CA VAL A 366 -2.70 11.66 4.06
C VAL A 366 -2.04 10.30 4.06
N CYS A 367 -1.82 9.77 2.87
CA CYS A 367 -1.04 8.55 2.70
C CYS A 367 0.43 8.82 3.07
N MET A 368 0.96 8.12 4.07
CA MET A 368 2.34 8.29 4.53
C MET A 368 3.38 7.89 3.48
N ARG A 369 3.00 7.09 2.49
CA ARG A 369 3.92 6.62 1.45
C ARG A 369 4.04 7.57 0.27
N CYS A 370 2.91 8.00 -0.32
CA CYS A 370 2.90 8.79 -1.55
C CYS A 370 2.34 10.21 -1.39
N ARG A 371 1.94 10.59 -0.16
CA ARG A 371 1.40 11.92 0.19
C ARG A 371 0.07 12.25 -0.51
N TYR A 372 -0.62 11.26 -1.07
CA TYR A 372 -1.98 11.45 -1.58
C TYR A 372 -2.91 11.87 -0.44
N ARG A 373 -3.76 12.88 -0.67
CA ARG A 373 -4.69 13.44 0.31
C ARG A 373 -6.13 13.05 -0.01
N SER A 374 -6.91 12.74 1.02
CA SER A 374 -8.33 12.41 0.93
C SER A 374 -9.08 13.08 2.09
N THR A 375 -10.32 13.47 1.87
CA THR A 375 -11.24 13.92 2.93
C THR A 375 -11.81 12.77 3.74
N GLU A 376 -11.68 11.54 3.25
CA GLU A 376 -12.15 10.32 3.88
C GLU A 376 -10.97 9.42 4.27
N LEU A 377 -11.14 8.64 5.34
CA LEU A 377 -10.20 7.60 5.69
C LEU A 377 -10.32 6.43 4.70
N LEU A 378 -9.27 6.22 3.92
CA LEU A 378 -9.19 5.10 2.99
C LEU A 378 -8.30 4.00 3.57
N TRP A 379 -8.68 2.75 3.40
CA TRP A 379 -7.87 1.61 3.83
C TRP A 379 -6.82 1.21 2.82
N GLN A 380 -7.12 1.38 1.53
CA GLN A 380 -6.16 1.26 0.44
C GLN A 380 -5.96 2.62 -0.22
N CYS A 381 -4.73 2.98 -0.52
CA CYS A 381 -4.41 4.22 -1.22
C CYS A 381 -4.71 4.08 -2.72
N PRO A 382 -5.54 4.94 -3.33
CA PRO A 382 -5.85 4.84 -4.76
C PRO A 382 -4.68 5.22 -5.67
N HIS A 383 -3.62 5.86 -5.13
CA HIS A 383 -2.46 6.28 -5.90
C HIS A 383 -1.30 5.27 -5.88
N CYS A 384 -0.94 4.74 -4.71
CA CYS A 384 0.18 3.79 -4.58
C CYS A 384 -0.27 2.35 -4.28
N HIS A 385 -1.57 2.12 -4.09
CA HIS A 385 -2.20 0.84 -3.79
C HIS A 385 -1.67 0.15 -2.51
N ASP A 386 -1.09 0.93 -1.59
CA ASP A 386 -0.68 0.40 -0.29
C ASP A 386 -1.83 0.45 0.71
N TRP A 387 -1.84 -0.54 1.59
CA TRP A 387 -2.85 -0.71 2.61
C TRP A 387 -2.51 -0.03 3.93
N ASN A 388 -3.54 0.49 4.62
CA ASN A 388 -3.46 1.08 5.97
C ASN A 388 -2.40 2.18 6.12
N THR A 389 -2.21 3.00 5.09
CA THR A 389 -1.18 4.04 5.05
C THR A 389 -1.71 5.44 5.37
N PHE A 390 -3.03 5.60 5.57
CA PHE A 390 -3.61 6.90 5.83
C PHE A 390 -3.54 7.26 7.31
N VAL A 391 -3.06 8.47 7.57
CA VAL A 391 -3.09 9.14 8.86
C VAL A 391 -3.78 10.48 8.70
N GLU A 392 -4.41 10.96 9.78
CA GLU A 392 -5.00 12.30 9.83
C GLU A 392 -3.86 13.33 9.91
N GLU A 393 -3.78 14.25 8.96
CA GLU A 393 -2.83 15.36 8.98
C GLU A 393 -3.50 16.58 9.60
N ARG A 394 -3.13 16.91 10.84
CA ARG A 394 -3.57 18.16 11.46
C ARG A 394 -2.76 19.31 10.85
N ILE A 395 -3.45 20.24 10.23
CA ILE A 395 -2.84 21.47 9.71
C ILE A 395 -2.91 22.50 10.82
N ALA A 396 -1.87 22.62 11.64
CA ALA A 396 -1.76 23.71 12.58
C ALA A 396 -1.58 25.04 11.80
N PRO A 397 -2.33 26.10 12.12
CA PRO A 397 -2.06 27.42 11.55
C PRO A 397 -0.64 27.86 11.93
N ALA A 398 0.05 28.52 11.00
CA ALA A 398 1.45 28.96 11.19
C ALA A 398 1.65 29.91 12.40
N GLN A 399 0.57 30.42 13.00
CA GLN A 399 0.61 31.29 14.17
C GLN A 399 0.82 30.57 15.51
N ASP A 400 0.57 29.26 15.60
CA ASP A 400 0.77 28.51 16.85
C ASP A 400 2.24 28.29 17.20
N LEU A 401 3.16 28.49 16.26
CA LEU A 401 4.60 28.37 16.50
C LEU A 401 5.22 29.64 17.12
N ALA A 402 4.57 30.81 16.99
CA ALA A 402 5.10 32.07 17.49
C ALA A 402 4.88 32.27 19.02
N HIS A 403 3.97 31.51 19.64
CA HIS A 403 3.67 31.61 21.08
C HIS A 403 4.34 30.52 21.93
N ALA A 404 5.05 29.59 21.32
CA ALA A 404 5.80 28.55 22.05
C ALA A 404 7.23 28.98 22.44
N GLU A 405 7.68 30.15 22.00
CA GLU A 405 9.02 30.70 22.28
C GLU A 405 9.01 32.03 23.10
N ALA A 406 7.87 32.35 23.75
CA ALA A 406 7.79 33.56 24.57
C ALA A 406 7.70 33.22 26.08
#